data_d696fe31cc2d08827ce455c3ed911538
#
_entry.id   d696fe31cc2d08827ce455c3ed911538
#
_cell.length_a   1.000
_cell.length_b   1.000
_cell.length_c   1.000
_cell.angle_alpha   90.00
_cell.angle_beta   90.00
_cell.angle_gamma   90.00
#
_symmetry.space_group_name_H-M   'P 1'
#
loop_
_entity.id
_entity.type
_entity.pdbx_description
1 polymer ?
#
loop_
_entity_poly.entity_id
_entity_poly.type
_entity_poly.pdbx_seq_one_letter_code
_entity_poly.pdbx_strand_id
1 'polypeptide(L)'
;EGTTLYGRIEARGSNITITGRGTLSGAKLQHVGNQYASGNILIDVLNNNGSNNCSGFKINGITIVDTPSWCLRIFNTDDVTIDNINMIHWILNGDGIDICTGKRISITDCMLRTYDDCITLKVRHNAKPIGPIDDVKIERCQVWTELARGIVVGPECGDMTSLSYKTGGISNVSVSDCVVLEASRANDSNFENAGLGVMAESAGSNAPGVPGPIDNILFEDCVIDDIHSSGRPLSIMARAHRDGKCTVSNITFRNVRIISQNGCRISGIDPQGNIFRTLTFENCDYNGLKISSLDPSFLICTNMDNVTGLKFQ
;
A
#
# COMPACT_ATOMS: atom_id res chain seq x y z
N GLU A 1 20.38 24.23 2.99
CA GLU A 1 20.06 23.60 4.28
C GLU A 1 19.10 24.49 5.06
N GLY A 2 18.07 23.90 5.71
CA GLY A 2 17.09 24.66 6.49
C GLY A 2 16.02 25.43 5.73
N THR A 3 15.96 25.32 4.39
CA THR A 3 14.93 25.98 3.60
C THR A 3 13.61 25.22 3.69
N THR A 4 12.51 25.94 3.95
CA THR A 4 11.15 25.40 3.88
C THR A 4 10.40 26.03 2.73
N LEU A 5 9.89 25.19 1.83
CA LEU A 5 8.96 25.57 0.78
C LEU A 5 7.54 25.29 1.24
N TYR A 6 6.66 26.27 1.24
CA TYR A 6 5.25 26.11 1.53
C TYR A 6 4.45 26.03 0.24
N GLY A 7 3.72 24.97 0.07
CA GLY A 7 2.87 24.81 -1.11
C GLY A 7 2.75 23.36 -1.55
N ARG A 8 2.26 23.19 -2.75
CA ARG A 8 1.94 21.92 -3.39
C ARG A 8 2.74 21.79 -4.68
N ILE A 9 3.09 20.58 -5.08
CA ILE A 9 3.78 20.27 -6.32
C ILE A 9 2.88 19.39 -7.20
N GLU A 10 2.64 19.81 -8.42
CA GLU A 10 2.09 18.96 -9.47
C GLU A 10 3.17 18.64 -10.49
N ALA A 11 3.57 17.39 -10.58
CA ALA A 11 4.55 16.93 -11.56
C ALA A 11 3.81 16.30 -12.75
N ARG A 12 3.87 16.97 -13.89
CA ARG A 12 3.22 16.53 -15.13
C ARG A 12 4.24 16.36 -16.23
N GLY A 13 4.38 15.17 -16.77
CA GLY A 13 5.35 14.85 -17.82
C GLY A 13 6.43 13.90 -17.38
N SER A 14 7.46 13.73 -18.20
CA SER A 14 8.54 12.78 -17.97
C SER A 14 9.83 13.44 -17.52
N ASN A 15 10.72 12.66 -16.88
CA ASN A 15 12.05 13.07 -16.45
C ASN A 15 12.05 14.25 -15.45
N ILE A 16 11.16 14.21 -14.47
CA ILE A 16 11.06 15.21 -13.41
C ILE A 16 11.86 14.75 -12.20
N THR A 17 12.70 15.63 -11.66
CA THR A 17 13.50 15.35 -10.47
C THR A 17 13.25 16.41 -9.40
N ILE A 18 12.93 15.97 -8.19
CA ILE A 18 12.86 16.78 -6.97
C ILE A 18 13.96 16.30 -6.05
N THR A 19 14.90 17.15 -5.69
CA THR A 19 16.01 16.78 -4.82
C THR A 19 16.44 17.91 -3.90
N GLY A 20 17.02 17.55 -2.78
CA GLY A 20 17.54 18.54 -1.83
C GLY A 20 17.59 18.00 -0.40
N ARG A 21 17.81 18.93 0.54
CA ARG A 21 17.80 18.66 1.99
C ARG A 21 16.85 19.61 2.74
N GLY A 22 15.97 20.25 2.00
CA GLY A 22 14.98 21.16 2.56
C GLY A 22 13.70 20.47 2.95
N THR A 23 12.74 21.28 3.37
CA THR A 23 11.41 20.82 3.78
C THR A 23 10.35 21.33 2.80
N LEU A 24 9.46 20.46 2.37
CA LEU A 24 8.21 20.82 1.74
C LEU A 24 7.10 20.74 2.79
N SER A 25 6.38 21.83 3.00
CA SER A 25 5.29 21.89 3.98
C SER A 25 3.96 22.28 3.34
N GLY A 26 2.94 21.47 3.61
CA GLY A 26 1.55 21.73 3.27
C GLY A 26 0.81 22.59 4.30
N ALA A 27 1.45 23.07 5.38
CA ALA A 27 0.80 23.76 6.50
C ALA A 27 -0.03 25.00 6.13
N LYS A 28 0.25 25.62 4.97
CA LYS A 28 -0.51 26.77 4.45
C LYS A 28 -1.61 26.37 3.46
N LEU A 29 -1.77 25.10 3.17
CA LEU A 29 -2.81 24.60 2.29
C LEU A 29 -4.08 24.31 3.11
N GLN A 30 -5.23 24.53 2.49
CA GLN A 30 -6.49 24.20 3.15
C GLN A 30 -6.67 22.69 3.23
N HIS A 31 -6.90 22.17 4.41
CA HIS A 31 -7.37 20.80 4.62
C HIS A 31 -8.85 20.71 4.23
N VAL A 32 -9.20 19.77 3.40
CA VAL A 32 -10.56 19.61 2.87
C VAL A 32 -11.17 18.28 3.34
N GLY A 33 -11.02 17.96 4.61
CA GLY A 33 -11.67 16.81 5.25
C GLY A 33 -11.51 15.49 4.45
N ASN A 34 -12.55 14.68 4.42
CA ASN A 34 -12.56 13.38 3.73
C ASN A 34 -12.75 13.46 2.21
N GLN A 35 -12.51 14.59 1.57
CA GLN A 35 -12.73 14.72 0.14
C GLN A 35 -11.45 14.39 -0.64
N TYR A 36 -11.51 13.35 -1.42
CA TYR A 36 -10.49 12.95 -2.41
C TYR A 36 -10.45 13.88 -3.63
N ALA A 37 -10.55 15.17 -3.44
CA ALA A 37 -10.39 16.08 -4.54
C ALA A 37 -8.93 16.09 -4.98
N SER A 38 -8.68 15.90 -6.27
CA SER A 38 -7.35 15.88 -6.87
C SER A 38 -6.51 17.14 -6.55
N GLY A 39 -7.14 18.19 -6.08
CA GLY A 39 -6.50 19.43 -5.67
C GLY A 39 -5.79 19.40 -4.31
N ASN A 40 -5.91 18.36 -3.52
CA ASN A 40 -5.45 18.35 -2.13
C ASN A 40 -4.21 17.47 -1.88
N ILE A 41 -3.74 16.76 -2.87
CA ILE A 41 -2.52 15.95 -2.76
C ILE A 41 -1.32 16.86 -2.76
N LEU A 42 -0.41 16.69 -1.81
CA LEU A 42 0.72 17.60 -1.64
C LEU A 42 1.73 17.48 -2.78
N ILE A 43 2.10 16.27 -3.17
CA ILE A 43 2.93 16.01 -4.36
C ILE A 43 2.14 15.06 -5.26
N ASP A 44 1.70 15.58 -6.38
CA ASP A 44 0.87 14.84 -7.31
C ASP A 44 1.59 14.60 -8.63
N VAL A 45 2.07 13.39 -8.80
CA VAL A 45 2.75 12.94 -10.02
C VAL A 45 1.72 12.28 -10.90
N LEU A 46 1.30 12.99 -11.94
CA LEU A 46 0.19 12.51 -12.71
C LEU A 46 0.30 12.72 -14.22
N ASN A 47 -0.16 11.72 -14.94
CA ASN A 47 -0.39 11.80 -16.37
C ASN A 47 -1.89 11.61 -16.65
N ASN A 48 -2.57 12.71 -16.93
CA ASN A 48 -3.99 12.69 -17.25
C ASN A 48 -4.31 12.62 -18.75
N ASN A 49 -3.30 12.75 -19.62
CA ASN A 49 -3.53 13.20 -21.00
C ASN A 49 -3.37 12.10 -22.06
N GLY A 50 -3.20 10.84 -21.69
CA GLY A 50 -2.84 9.96 -22.78
C GLY A 50 -3.15 8.50 -22.63
N SER A 51 -2.83 7.80 -23.69
CA SER A 51 -2.79 6.36 -23.76
C SER A 51 -1.47 5.77 -23.24
N ASN A 52 -0.48 6.60 -22.91
CA ASN A 52 0.86 6.20 -22.45
C ASN A 52 1.18 6.81 -21.10
N ASN A 53 1.92 6.07 -20.28
CA ASN A 53 2.44 6.57 -19.00
C ASN A 53 3.51 7.64 -19.20
N CYS A 54 3.64 8.56 -18.25
CA CYS A 54 4.87 9.33 -18.08
C CYS A 54 5.99 8.42 -17.56
N SER A 55 7.22 8.88 -17.58
CA SER A 55 8.37 8.08 -17.15
C SER A 55 9.46 8.96 -16.52
N GLY A 56 10.21 8.39 -15.58
CA GLY A 56 11.40 9.02 -15.04
C GLY A 56 11.13 10.07 -13.95
N PHE A 57 10.20 9.83 -13.02
CA PHE A 57 10.06 10.69 -11.84
C PHE A 57 11.06 10.27 -10.76
N LYS A 58 11.76 11.25 -10.17
CA LYS A 58 12.68 11.02 -9.06
C LYS A 58 12.45 12.03 -7.94
N ILE A 59 12.43 11.55 -6.71
CA ILE A 59 12.42 12.40 -5.51
C ILE A 59 13.40 11.86 -4.49
N ASN A 60 14.29 12.73 -3.97
CA ASN A 60 15.35 12.30 -3.06
C ASN A 60 15.70 13.37 -2.03
N GLY A 61 15.90 12.93 -0.78
CA GLY A 61 16.59 13.65 0.28
C GLY A 61 15.79 14.73 1.00
N ILE A 62 14.54 14.98 0.63
CA ILE A 62 13.71 16.02 1.25
C ILE A 62 12.90 15.51 2.45
N THR A 63 12.55 16.42 3.33
CA THR A 63 11.57 16.21 4.39
C THR A 63 10.22 16.78 3.96
N ILE A 64 9.14 16.05 4.20
CA ILE A 64 7.78 16.46 3.84
C ILE A 64 6.94 16.48 5.11
N VAL A 65 6.24 17.59 5.36
CA VAL A 65 5.43 17.76 6.57
C VAL A 65 4.06 18.38 6.25
N ASP A 66 3.11 18.16 7.16
CA ASP A 66 1.82 18.85 7.16
C ASP A 66 1.05 18.74 5.84
N THR A 67 0.90 17.54 5.31
CA THR A 67 0.10 17.34 4.10
C THR A 67 -1.36 17.74 4.31
N PRO A 68 -2.04 18.32 3.33
CA PRO A 68 -3.47 18.63 3.45
C PRO A 68 -4.40 17.42 3.26
N SER A 69 -3.91 16.33 2.68
CA SER A 69 -4.56 15.05 2.42
C SER A 69 -3.47 14.03 2.10
N TRP A 70 -3.59 13.20 1.07
CA TRP A 70 -2.53 12.33 0.58
C TRP A 70 -1.23 13.10 0.32
N CYS A 71 -0.11 12.54 0.74
CA CYS A 71 1.16 13.23 0.64
C CYS A 71 1.77 13.11 -0.74
N LEU A 72 2.10 11.90 -1.19
CA LEU A 72 2.71 11.65 -2.50
C LEU A 72 1.90 10.62 -3.28
N ARG A 73 1.32 11.03 -4.40
CA ARG A 73 0.65 10.11 -5.32
C ARG A 73 1.42 9.93 -6.60
N ILE A 74 1.61 8.68 -7.00
CA ILE A 74 2.15 8.31 -8.32
C ILE A 74 1.02 7.74 -9.16
N PHE A 75 0.74 8.38 -10.28
CA PHE A 75 -0.36 8.00 -11.14
C PHE A 75 0.06 7.97 -12.63
N ASN A 76 -0.12 6.81 -13.28
CA ASN A 76 0.26 6.58 -14.68
C ASN A 76 1.72 7.01 -14.97
N THR A 77 2.65 6.61 -14.11
CA THR A 77 4.06 7.00 -14.26
C THR A 77 4.95 5.79 -14.04
N ASP A 78 5.79 5.52 -15.02
CA ASP A 78 6.79 4.46 -15.00
C ASP A 78 8.17 4.99 -14.56
N ASP A 79 9.11 4.11 -14.23
CA ASP A 79 10.50 4.45 -13.89
C ASP A 79 10.57 5.49 -12.75
N VAL A 80 9.96 5.16 -11.62
CA VAL A 80 9.85 6.05 -10.45
C VAL A 80 10.91 5.68 -9.42
N THR A 81 11.59 6.69 -8.89
CA THR A 81 12.51 6.53 -7.75
C THR A 81 12.10 7.47 -6.63
N ILE A 82 11.80 6.91 -5.46
CA ILE A 82 11.51 7.62 -4.21
C ILE A 82 12.56 7.17 -3.22
N ASP A 83 13.47 8.04 -2.84
CA ASP A 83 14.64 7.66 -2.07
C ASP A 83 14.96 8.65 -0.97
N ASN A 84 15.29 8.14 0.22
CA ASN A 84 15.72 8.94 1.37
C ASN A 84 14.78 10.10 1.70
N ILE A 85 13.48 9.80 1.82
CA ILE A 85 12.42 10.77 2.14
C ILE A 85 11.98 10.59 3.59
N ASN A 86 11.84 11.70 4.31
CA ASN A 86 11.15 11.71 5.59
C ASN A 86 9.78 12.35 5.44
N MET A 87 8.70 11.62 5.76
CA MET A 87 7.33 12.12 5.78
C MET A 87 6.80 12.13 7.20
N ILE A 88 6.37 13.29 7.68
CA ILE A 88 5.83 13.46 9.02
C ILE A 88 4.59 14.33 8.95
N HIS A 89 3.44 13.73 9.13
CA HIS A 89 2.18 14.47 9.15
C HIS A 89 1.11 13.74 9.97
N TRP A 90 0.07 14.49 10.35
CA TRP A 90 -0.94 14.02 11.29
C TRP A 90 -2.31 14.55 10.91
N ILE A 91 -2.87 14.03 9.84
CA ILE A 91 -4.15 14.51 9.34
C ILE A 91 -4.98 13.38 8.77
N LEU A 92 -6.29 13.43 8.98
CA LEU A 92 -7.23 12.45 8.42
C LEU A 92 -7.11 12.37 6.89
N ASN A 93 -7.10 11.17 6.33
CA ASN A 93 -6.74 10.87 4.93
C ASN A 93 -5.33 11.39 4.56
N GLY A 94 -4.44 11.46 5.53
CA GLY A 94 -3.05 11.77 5.31
C GLY A 94 -2.26 10.50 5.02
N ASP A 95 -2.41 9.97 3.82
CA ASP A 95 -1.63 8.85 3.34
C ASP A 95 -0.20 9.31 2.99
N GLY A 96 0.78 8.44 3.08
CA GLY A 96 2.16 8.73 2.75
C GLY A 96 2.44 8.63 1.26
N ILE A 97 2.67 7.42 0.76
CA ILE A 97 2.98 7.14 -0.64
C ILE A 97 1.91 6.24 -1.24
N ASP A 98 1.20 6.74 -2.21
CA ASP A 98 0.16 6.04 -2.95
C ASP A 98 0.62 5.75 -4.38
N ILE A 99 0.87 4.49 -4.69
CA ILE A 99 1.13 4.04 -6.05
C ILE A 99 -0.20 3.65 -6.68
N CYS A 100 -0.70 4.45 -7.60
CA CYS A 100 -2.01 4.23 -8.22
C CYS A 100 -1.95 3.53 -9.58
N THR A 101 -0.89 3.67 -10.32
CA THR A 101 -0.50 2.86 -11.48
C THR A 101 0.90 3.24 -11.96
N GLY A 102 1.62 2.28 -12.48
CA GLY A 102 2.98 2.47 -13.02
C GLY A 102 3.82 1.21 -12.89
N LYS A 103 4.98 1.23 -13.51
CA LYS A 103 5.92 0.11 -13.52
C LYS A 103 7.34 0.55 -13.19
N ARG A 104 8.15 -0.37 -12.69
CA ARG A 104 9.56 -0.14 -12.36
C ARG A 104 9.69 1.00 -11.34
N ILE A 105 9.08 0.77 -10.18
CA ILE A 105 9.00 1.74 -9.09
C ILE A 105 9.90 1.27 -7.96
N SER A 106 10.79 2.15 -7.49
CA SER A 106 11.66 1.90 -6.34
C SER A 106 11.36 2.92 -5.23
N ILE A 107 11.12 2.42 -4.02
CA ILE A 107 10.93 3.22 -2.79
C ILE A 107 11.97 2.72 -1.80
N THR A 108 12.96 3.54 -1.46
CA THR A 108 14.11 3.11 -0.66
C THR A 108 14.46 4.10 0.44
N ASP A 109 14.94 3.58 1.56
CA ASP A 109 15.52 4.37 2.65
C ASP A 109 14.58 5.49 3.18
N CYS A 110 13.27 5.24 3.19
CA CYS A 110 12.27 6.21 3.58
C CYS A 110 11.78 6.00 5.02
N MET A 111 11.49 7.10 5.71
CA MET A 111 10.83 7.11 7.00
C MET A 111 9.48 7.83 6.89
N LEU A 112 8.40 7.11 7.20
CA LEU A 112 7.05 7.63 7.10
C LEU A 112 6.34 7.56 8.44
N ARG A 113 5.90 8.71 8.94
CA ARG A 113 4.95 8.81 10.03
C ARG A 113 3.70 9.51 9.55
N THR A 114 2.64 8.73 9.37
CA THR A 114 1.37 9.19 8.81
C THR A 114 0.24 9.06 9.82
N TYR A 115 -0.89 9.65 9.51
CA TYR A 115 -2.12 9.36 10.24
C TYR A 115 -2.92 8.23 9.58
N ASP A 116 -2.94 8.19 8.24
CA ASP A 116 -3.57 7.16 7.43
C ASP A 116 -2.50 6.22 6.83
N ASP A 117 -2.74 5.57 5.71
CA ASP A 117 -1.84 4.58 5.11
C ASP A 117 -0.40 5.13 4.89
N CYS A 118 0.63 4.33 5.17
CA CYS A 118 2.01 4.76 4.90
C CYS A 118 2.43 4.53 3.45
N ILE A 119 2.45 3.28 2.99
CA ILE A 119 2.79 2.93 1.59
C ILE A 119 1.73 1.99 1.06
N THR A 120 1.02 2.40 0.03
CA THR A 120 -0.03 1.59 -0.59
C THR A 120 0.10 1.49 -2.09
N LEU A 121 -0.13 0.27 -2.59
CA LEU A 121 -0.25 0.00 -4.01
C LEU A 121 -1.75 -0.23 -4.30
N LYS A 122 -2.42 0.81 -4.82
CA LYS A 122 -3.87 0.80 -5.02
C LYS A 122 -4.25 1.36 -6.38
N VAL A 123 -4.91 0.55 -7.20
CA VAL A 123 -5.38 1.00 -8.51
C VAL A 123 -6.66 1.81 -8.32
N ARG A 124 -6.50 3.02 -7.82
CA ARG A 124 -7.62 3.90 -7.53
C ARG A 124 -7.48 5.25 -8.18
N HIS A 125 -8.45 5.68 -8.94
CA HIS A 125 -8.62 7.09 -9.25
C HIS A 125 -9.93 7.47 -9.95
N ASN A 126 -10.29 8.74 -9.82
CA ASN A 126 -11.35 9.40 -10.57
C ASN A 126 -10.97 9.65 -12.05
N ALA A 127 -9.71 9.52 -12.41
CA ALA A 127 -9.19 9.55 -13.77
C ALA A 127 -8.90 8.12 -14.25
N LYS A 128 -8.70 7.94 -15.53
CA LYS A 128 -8.52 6.64 -16.17
C LYS A 128 -7.12 6.07 -15.88
N PRO A 129 -6.97 5.05 -15.03
CA PRO A 129 -5.69 4.38 -14.86
C PRO A 129 -5.28 3.65 -16.16
N ILE A 130 -3.99 3.68 -16.45
CA ILE A 130 -3.42 3.10 -17.68
C ILE A 130 -2.44 1.99 -17.31
N GLY A 131 -2.88 0.76 -17.45
CA GLY A 131 -2.05 -0.41 -17.21
C GLY A 131 -2.03 -0.86 -15.74
N PRO A 132 -1.23 -1.87 -15.44
CA PRO A 132 -1.08 -2.45 -14.10
C PRO A 132 -0.14 -1.63 -13.21
N ILE A 133 -0.09 -2.03 -11.94
CA ILE A 133 1.10 -1.80 -11.10
C ILE A 133 2.00 -3.03 -11.25
N ASP A 134 3.26 -2.84 -11.63
CA ASP A 134 4.15 -3.95 -11.92
C ASP A 134 5.61 -3.59 -11.64
N ASP A 135 6.40 -4.55 -11.15
CA ASP A 135 7.81 -4.35 -10.84
C ASP A 135 8.03 -3.20 -9.83
N VAL A 136 7.56 -3.43 -8.59
CA VAL A 136 7.70 -2.48 -7.48
C VAL A 136 8.63 -3.03 -6.42
N LYS A 137 9.59 -2.23 -6.01
CA LYS A 137 10.57 -2.54 -4.98
C LYS A 137 10.48 -1.54 -3.84
N ILE A 138 10.27 -2.04 -2.62
CA ILE A 138 10.22 -1.24 -1.40
C ILE A 138 11.28 -1.79 -0.44
N GLU A 139 12.28 -1.01 -0.08
CA GLU A 139 13.41 -1.49 0.72
C GLU A 139 13.82 -0.51 1.81
N ARG A 140 14.24 -1.04 2.95
CA ARG A 140 14.82 -0.30 4.06
C ARG A 140 13.97 0.90 4.49
N CYS A 141 12.65 0.71 4.47
CA CYS A 141 11.70 1.72 4.90
C CYS A 141 11.24 1.47 6.34
N GLN A 142 11.02 2.55 7.07
CA GLN A 142 10.41 2.53 8.38
C GLN A 142 9.06 3.23 8.32
N VAL A 143 8.01 2.56 8.77
CA VAL A 143 6.65 3.10 8.68
C VAL A 143 5.95 3.09 10.04
N TRP A 144 5.20 4.14 10.28
CA TRP A 144 4.38 4.34 11.46
C TRP A 144 3.09 5.02 11.07
N THR A 145 1.96 4.36 11.24
CA THR A 145 0.65 4.98 11.04
C THR A 145 -0.21 4.87 12.29
N GLU A 146 -0.98 5.91 12.56
CA GLU A 146 -1.87 5.96 13.74
C GLU A 146 -3.21 5.30 13.49
N LEU A 147 -3.73 5.38 12.26
CA LEU A 147 -5.10 4.97 11.98
C LEU A 147 -5.19 3.73 11.10
N ALA A 148 -4.32 3.57 10.10
CA ALA A 148 -4.57 2.66 9.01
C ALA A 148 -3.44 1.65 8.75
N ARG A 149 -2.83 1.63 7.58
CA ARG A 149 -1.99 0.53 7.12
C ARG A 149 -0.52 0.93 6.98
N GLY A 150 0.38 0.00 7.28
CA GLY A 150 1.82 0.18 7.09
C GLY A 150 2.23 0.08 5.61
N ILE A 151 2.55 -1.13 5.13
CA ILE A 151 2.89 -1.39 3.72
C ILE A 151 1.95 -2.45 3.18
N VAL A 152 1.07 -2.07 2.26
CA VAL A 152 0.02 -2.96 1.77
C VAL A 152 -0.19 -2.89 0.25
N VAL A 153 -0.56 -4.03 -0.31
CA VAL A 153 -0.78 -4.23 -1.74
C VAL A 153 -2.26 -4.52 -1.98
N GLY A 154 -2.91 -3.73 -2.81
CA GLY A 154 -4.25 -3.96 -3.32
C GLY A 154 -5.41 -3.37 -2.53
N PRO A 155 -5.24 -2.56 -1.47
CA PRO A 155 -6.38 -1.92 -0.84
C PRO A 155 -7.01 -0.89 -1.78
N GLU A 156 -8.30 -0.72 -1.66
CA GLU A 156 -9.04 0.32 -2.38
C GLU A 156 -8.85 0.32 -3.91
N CYS A 157 -8.65 -0.85 -4.50
CA CYS A 157 -8.56 -0.98 -5.94
C CYS A 157 -9.92 -0.79 -6.60
N GLY A 158 -9.96 0.05 -7.64
CA GLY A 158 -11.13 0.17 -8.51
C GLY A 158 -11.29 -1.03 -9.44
N ASP A 159 -12.13 -0.91 -10.45
CA ASP A 159 -12.31 -1.94 -11.47
C ASP A 159 -11.05 -2.11 -12.32
N MET A 160 -10.22 -3.04 -11.94
CA MET A 160 -9.00 -3.38 -12.67
C MET A 160 -9.27 -4.30 -13.88
N THR A 161 -10.49 -4.75 -14.05
CA THR A 161 -10.87 -5.66 -15.14
C THR A 161 -11.69 -4.97 -16.23
N SER A 162 -12.09 -3.72 -16.02
CA SER A 162 -12.88 -2.98 -17.00
C SER A 162 -12.12 -2.83 -18.31
N LEU A 163 -12.74 -3.26 -19.39
CA LEU A 163 -12.21 -3.06 -20.74
C LEU A 163 -11.99 -1.59 -21.10
N SER A 164 -12.68 -0.67 -20.40
CA SER A 164 -12.53 0.76 -20.59
C SER A 164 -11.21 1.30 -20.06
N TYR A 165 -10.60 0.63 -19.05
CA TYR A 165 -9.43 1.13 -18.36
C TYR A 165 -8.17 0.29 -18.55
N LYS A 166 -8.24 -0.95 -19.01
CA LYS A 166 -7.09 -1.84 -19.27
C LYS A 166 -6.08 -1.92 -18.13
N THR A 167 -6.53 -1.99 -16.88
CA THR A 167 -5.66 -1.85 -15.74
C THR A 167 -4.81 -3.08 -15.41
N GLY A 168 -5.24 -4.26 -15.58
CA GLY A 168 -4.40 -5.47 -15.57
C GLY A 168 -3.95 -6.03 -14.21
N GLY A 169 -4.14 -5.37 -13.09
CA GLY A 169 -3.82 -5.92 -11.76
C GLY A 169 -2.52 -5.38 -11.12
N ILE A 170 -2.02 -6.07 -10.10
CA ILE A 170 -0.78 -5.75 -9.38
C ILE A 170 0.11 -6.98 -9.39
N SER A 171 1.36 -6.83 -9.81
CA SER A 171 2.29 -7.97 -9.89
C SER A 171 3.74 -7.58 -9.62
N ASN A 172 4.55 -8.60 -9.28
CA ASN A 172 5.99 -8.46 -9.11
C ASN A 172 6.37 -7.35 -8.10
N VAL A 173 5.88 -7.49 -6.87
CA VAL A 173 6.16 -6.56 -5.77
C VAL A 173 7.08 -7.23 -4.77
N SER A 174 8.16 -6.57 -4.40
CA SER A 174 9.04 -6.97 -3.30
C SER A 174 9.11 -5.89 -2.23
N VAL A 175 8.94 -6.30 -0.99
CA VAL A 175 9.10 -5.48 0.22
C VAL A 175 10.17 -6.15 1.06
N SER A 176 11.32 -5.50 1.27
CA SER A 176 12.42 -6.10 2.01
C SER A 176 13.09 -5.15 2.99
N ASP A 177 13.68 -5.72 4.04
CA ASP A 177 14.40 -4.94 5.07
C ASP A 177 13.58 -3.78 5.67
N CYS A 178 12.26 -3.92 5.73
CA CYS A 178 11.36 -2.88 6.21
C CYS A 178 10.92 -3.12 7.65
N VAL A 179 10.67 -2.03 8.36
CA VAL A 179 10.18 -2.07 9.74
C VAL A 179 8.84 -1.34 9.83
N VAL A 180 7.82 -2.04 10.32
CA VAL A 180 6.55 -1.44 10.73
C VAL A 180 6.64 -1.20 12.23
N LEU A 181 6.76 0.06 12.64
CA LEU A 181 6.88 0.46 14.05
C LEU A 181 5.53 0.49 14.75
N GLU A 182 4.49 0.90 14.04
CA GLU A 182 3.11 0.88 14.52
C GLU A 182 2.16 0.92 13.31
N ALA A 183 1.05 0.18 13.38
CA ALA A 183 -0.02 0.29 12.40
C ALA A 183 -1.38 0.09 13.08
N SER A 184 -2.29 1.05 12.84
CA SER A 184 -3.70 0.92 13.11
C SER A 184 -4.20 0.95 14.56
N ARG A 185 -4.76 2.10 14.92
CA ARG A 185 -5.62 2.24 16.10
C ARG A 185 -7.10 1.94 15.84
N ALA A 186 -7.56 2.06 14.61
CA ALA A 186 -8.99 2.00 14.34
C ALA A 186 -9.45 0.58 14.02
N ASN A 187 -10.42 0.14 14.77
CA ASN A 187 -11.20 -1.05 14.46
C ASN A 187 -12.41 -0.61 13.62
N ASP A 188 -12.18 -0.38 12.32
CA ASP A 188 -13.29 -0.21 11.38
C ASP A 188 -13.67 -1.57 10.82
N SER A 189 -14.90 -1.97 11.08
CA SER A 189 -15.45 -3.23 10.57
C SER A 189 -15.52 -3.32 9.04
N ASN A 190 -15.32 -2.20 8.35
CA ASN A 190 -15.38 -2.09 6.90
C ASN A 190 -14.00 -2.09 6.23
N PHE A 191 -12.95 -1.73 6.97
CA PHE A 191 -11.58 -1.70 6.45
C PHE A 191 -10.67 -2.47 7.39
N GLU A 192 -9.96 -3.42 6.87
CA GLU A 192 -8.96 -4.11 7.66
C GLU A 192 -7.64 -3.36 7.60
N ASN A 193 -7.12 -3.06 8.76
CA ASN A 193 -5.84 -2.38 8.92
C ASN A 193 -4.75 -3.41 9.19
N ALA A 194 -3.60 -3.24 8.58
CA ALA A 194 -2.49 -4.16 8.71
C ALA A 194 -1.14 -3.46 8.71
N GLY A 195 -0.18 -4.02 9.41
CA GLY A 195 1.22 -3.62 9.31
C GLY A 195 1.78 -3.95 7.93
N LEU A 196 1.73 -5.22 7.55
CA LEU A 196 2.02 -5.71 6.20
C LEU A 196 0.80 -6.47 5.67
N GLY A 197 0.55 -6.40 4.37
CA GLY A 197 -0.55 -7.18 3.84
C GLY A 197 -0.77 -7.14 2.34
N VAL A 198 -1.62 -8.08 1.92
CA VAL A 198 -2.18 -8.14 0.58
C VAL A 198 -3.69 -8.11 0.70
N MET A 199 -4.31 -7.11 0.16
CA MET A 199 -5.74 -6.85 0.29
C MET A 199 -6.35 -6.64 -1.08
N ALA A 200 -6.89 -7.68 -1.69
CA ALA A 200 -7.63 -7.53 -2.93
C ALA A 200 -9.04 -6.97 -2.63
N GLU A 201 -9.12 -5.67 -2.48
CA GLU A 201 -10.32 -4.98 -2.04
C GLU A 201 -10.73 -3.89 -3.04
N SER A 202 -12.01 -3.85 -3.40
CA SER A 202 -12.54 -2.76 -4.22
C SER A 202 -12.76 -1.49 -3.39
N ALA A 203 -12.51 -0.33 -4.00
CA ALA A 203 -12.66 0.97 -3.34
C ALA A 203 -14.11 1.29 -3.00
N GLY A 204 -14.52 1.00 -1.76
CA GLY A 204 -15.76 1.46 -1.15
C GLY A 204 -17.06 1.05 -1.86
N SER A 205 -18.17 1.40 -1.25
CA SER A 205 -19.54 1.06 -1.74
C SER A 205 -19.94 1.71 -3.08
N ASN A 206 -19.19 2.69 -3.55
CA ASN A 206 -19.50 3.47 -4.74
C ASN A 206 -18.58 3.20 -5.94
N ALA A 207 -17.56 2.38 -5.80
CA ALA A 207 -16.74 1.97 -6.93
C ALA A 207 -17.24 0.61 -7.44
N PRO A 208 -17.95 0.57 -8.57
CA PRO A 208 -18.26 -0.70 -9.21
C PRO A 208 -16.96 -1.28 -9.75
N GLY A 209 -16.62 -2.50 -9.38
CA GLY A 209 -15.50 -3.15 -10.02
C GLY A 209 -14.93 -4.31 -9.22
N VAL A 210 -14.27 -5.17 -9.95
CA VAL A 210 -13.56 -6.33 -9.44
C VAL A 210 -12.10 -5.95 -9.32
N PRO A 211 -11.47 -6.14 -8.17
CA PRO A 211 -10.02 -6.06 -8.08
C PRO A 211 -9.42 -7.01 -9.12
N GLY A 212 -8.46 -6.53 -9.90
CA GLY A 212 -7.71 -7.39 -10.80
C GLY A 212 -6.83 -8.37 -10.04
N PRO A 213 -6.20 -9.31 -10.73
CA PRO A 213 -5.34 -10.27 -10.10
C PRO A 213 -4.19 -9.57 -9.36
N ILE A 214 -3.85 -10.11 -8.20
CA ILE A 214 -2.64 -9.76 -7.45
C ILE A 214 -1.75 -10.99 -7.47
N ASP A 215 -0.53 -10.85 -7.99
CA ASP A 215 0.35 -11.98 -8.21
C ASP A 215 1.81 -11.67 -7.93
N ASN A 216 2.53 -12.65 -7.40
CA ASN A 216 3.97 -12.57 -7.15
C ASN A 216 4.36 -11.41 -6.21
N ILE A 217 3.93 -11.52 -4.95
CA ILE A 217 4.24 -10.55 -3.89
C ILE A 217 5.16 -11.20 -2.86
N LEU A 218 6.29 -10.58 -2.59
CA LEU A 218 7.27 -11.02 -1.61
C LEU A 218 7.41 -9.98 -0.49
N PHE A 219 7.28 -10.42 0.74
CA PHE A 219 7.73 -9.70 1.94
C PHE A 219 8.89 -10.49 2.53
N GLU A 220 10.06 -9.86 2.63
CA GLU A 220 11.29 -10.54 3.06
C GLU A 220 12.08 -9.71 4.08
N ASP A 221 12.64 -10.37 5.08
CA ASP A 221 13.48 -9.74 6.11
C ASP A 221 12.82 -8.53 6.79
N CYS A 222 11.50 -8.58 6.96
CA CYS A 222 10.73 -7.49 7.55
C CYS A 222 10.45 -7.71 9.03
N VAL A 223 10.34 -6.62 9.77
CA VAL A 223 9.94 -6.63 11.18
C VAL A 223 8.65 -5.85 11.36
N ILE A 224 7.70 -6.44 12.05
CA ILE A 224 6.48 -5.77 12.52
C ILE A 224 6.57 -5.70 14.03
N ASP A 225 6.69 -4.49 14.58
CA ASP A 225 6.90 -4.24 16.00
C ASP A 225 5.74 -3.42 16.58
N ASP A 226 5.20 -3.91 17.72
CA ASP A 226 4.21 -3.24 18.56
C ASP A 226 3.00 -2.65 17.82
N ILE A 227 2.26 -3.49 17.11
CA ILE A 227 1.00 -3.07 16.50
C ILE A 227 -0.06 -2.89 17.58
N HIS A 228 -0.68 -1.73 17.56
CA HIS A 228 -1.71 -1.31 18.50
C HIS A 228 -2.90 -2.27 18.57
N SER A 229 -3.60 -2.28 19.71
CA SER A 229 -4.59 -3.29 20.13
C SER A 229 -5.75 -3.60 19.17
N SER A 230 -5.97 -2.84 18.11
CA SER A 230 -7.03 -3.10 17.12
C SER A 230 -6.55 -3.51 15.73
N GLY A 231 -5.27 -3.27 15.41
CA GLY A 231 -4.70 -3.62 14.11
C GLY A 231 -4.29 -5.09 13.99
N ARG A 232 -4.07 -5.53 12.77
CA ARG A 232 -3.49 -6.83 12.46
C ARG A 232 -2.03 -6.64 12.05
N PRO A 233 -1.09 -7.37 12.63
CA PRO A 233 0.29 -7.29 12.17
C PRO A 233 0.42 -7.66 10.70
N LEU A 234 -0.29 -8.70 10.30
CA LEU A 234 -0.29 -9.17 8.94
C LEU A 234 -1.72 -9.53 8.55
N SER A 235 -2.16 -9.07 7.37
CA SER A 235 -3.45 -9.44 6.83
C SER A 235 -3.37 -9.79 5.35
N ILE A 236 -3.97 -10.91 5.01
CA ILE A 236 -4.11 -11.39 3.64
C ILE A 236 -5.59 -11.63 3.40
N MET A 237 -6.18 -10.82 2.54
CA MET A 237 -7.60 -10.93 2.26
C MET A 237 -7.93 -10.68 0.78
N ALA A 238 -8.97 -11.34 0.30
CA ALA A 238 -9.63 -11.00 -0.94
C ALA A 238 -11.07 -10.67 -0.62
N ARG A 239 -11.45 -9.42 -0.85
CA ARG A 239 -12.80 -8.94 -0.61
C ARG A 239 -13.26 -8.15 -1.82
N ALA A 240 -14.14 -8.73 -2.62
CA ALA A 240 -14.85 -7.98 -3.65
C ALA A 240 -16.18 -7.49 -3.10
N HIS A 241 -16.43 -6.19 -3.20
CA HIS A 241 -17.69 -5.61 -2.73
C HIS A 241 -18.88 -5.88 -3.65
N ARG A 242 -18.69 -6.33 -4.89
CA ARG A 242 -19.75 -6.68 -5.86
C ARG A 242 -19.24 -7.65 -6.91
N ASP A 243 -20.10 -8.57 -7.30
CA ASP A 243 -20.18 -9.44 -8.49
C ASP A 243 -18.88 -9.83 -9.26
N GLY A 244 -17.73 -9.88 -8.63
CA GLY A 244 -16.50 -10.18 -9.33
C GLY A 244 -15.53 -11.09 -8.59
N LYS A 245 -14.86 -11.96 -9.35
CA LYS A 245 -13.86 -12.89 -8.84
C LYS A 245 -12.47 -12.24 -8.92
N CYS A 246 -11.79 -12.21 -7.79
CA CYS A 246 -10.39 -11.81 -7.71
C CYS A 246 -9.50 -13.03 -7.49
N THR A 247 -8.33 -13.05 -8.10
CA THR A 247 -7.29 -14.05 -7.80
C THR A 247 -6.12 -13.37 -7.13
N VAL A 248 -5.73 -13.91 -5.97
CA VAL A 248 -4.50 -13.53 -5.27
C VAL A 248 -3.60 -14.76 -5.28
N SER A 249 -2.40 -14.66 -5.86
CA SER A 249 -1.53 -15.81 -6.06
C SER A 249 -0.07 -15.49 -5.78
N ASN A 250 0.69 -16.53 -5.43
CA ASN A 250 2.14 -16.45 -5.23
C ASN A 250 2.54 -15.37 -4.23
N ILE A 251 1.95 -15.43 -3.03
CA ILE A 251 2.29 -14.53 -1.92
C ILE A 251 3.27 -15.25 -1.01
N THR A 252 4.42 -14.63 -0.74
CA THR A 252 5.45 -15.18 0.13
C THR A 252 5.80 -14.19 1.23
N PHE A 253 5.79 -14.67 2.46
CA PHE A 253 6.40 -14.03 3.61
C PHE A 253 7.62 -14.86 3.99
N ARG A 254 8.82 -14.25 3.92
CA ARG A 254 10.09 -14.90 4.22
C ARG A 254 10.84 -14.11 5.29
N ASN A 255 11.32 -14.80 6.32
CA ASN A 255 12.05 -14.18 7.43
C ASN A 255 11.30 -13.00 8.06
N VAL A 256 9.97 -13.04 8.11
CA VAL A 256 9.18 -11.97 8.70
C VAL A 256 9.03 -12.22 10.19
N ARG A 257 9.50 -11.28 10.98
CA ARG A 257 9.40 -11.30 12.43
C ARG A 257 8.25 -10.42 12.89
N ILE A 258 7.35 -11.00 13.67
CA ILE A 258 6.14 -10.31 14.16
C ILE A 258 6.18 -10.24 15.69
N ILE A 259 6.17 -9.03 16.22
CA ILE A 259 6.04 -8.73 17.64
C ILE A 259 4.73 -7.98 17.82
N SER A 260 3.69 -8.64 18.33
CA SER A 260 2.37 -8.04 18.45
C SER A 260 1.52 -8.75 19.49
N GLN A 261 0.55 -8.02 20.04
CA GLN A 261 -0.49 -8.60 20.89
C GLN A 261 -1.68 -9.16 20.10
N ASN A 262 -1.77 -8.82 18.80
CA ASN A 262 -2.89 -9.19 17.93
C ASN A 262 -2.47 -10.26 16.93
N GLY A 263 -3.37 -11.20 16.67
CA GLY A 263 -3.15 -12.25 15.68
C GLY A 263 -3.14 -11.73 14.25
N CYS A 264 -2.37 -12.41 13.40
CA CYS A 264 -2.43 -12.27 11.95
C CYS A 264 -3.76 -12.75 11.40
N ARG A 265 -4.11 -12.35 10.19
CA ARG A 265 -5.33 -12.79 9.52
C ARG A 265 -5.09 -13.30 8.12
N ILE A 266 -5.69 -14.45 7.81
CA ILE A 266 -5.89 -14.93 6.44
C ILE A 266 -7.41 -15.07 6.24
N SER A 267 -7.92 -14.38 5.23
CA SER A 267 -9.34 -14.46 4.89
C SER A 267 -9.51 -14.80 3.42
N GLY A 268 -9.89 -16.04 3.15
CA GLY A 268 -10.14 -16.53 1.79
C GLY A 268 -11.49 -16.15 1.22
N ILE A 269 -12.11 -15.13 1.79
CA ILE A 269 -13.50 -14.85 1.48
C ILE A 269 -13.71 -14.04 0.27
N ASP A 270 -14.61 -14.62 -0.39
CA ASP A 270 -15.88 -13.94 -0.63
C ASP A 270 -16.94 -14.97 -1.03
N PRO A 271 -18.22 -14.81 -0.71
CA PRO A 271 -19.30 -15.64 -1.24
C PRO A 271 -19.31 -15.73 -2.77
N GLN A 272 -18.47 -14.97 -3.45
CA GLN A 272 -18.40 -14.87 -4.91
C GLN A 272 -17.27 -15.69 -5.53
N GLY A 273 -16.47 -16.38 -4.73
CA GLY A 273 -15.47 -17.33 -5.21
C GLY A 273 -14.11 -16.71 -5.54
N ASN A 274 -13.64 -15.74 -4.76
CA ASN A 274 -12.26 -15.31 -4.79
C ASN A 274 -11.31 -16.44 -4.42
N ILE A 275 -10.17 -16.48 -5.07
CA ILE A 275 -9.25 -17.61 -4.96
C ILE A 275 -7.89 -17.11 -4.50
N PHE A 276 -7.40 -17.66 -3.39
CA PHE A 276 -6.00 -17.60 -3.00
C PHE A 276 -5.27 -18.84 -3.51
N ARG A 277 -4.15 -18.62 -4.16
CA ARG A 277 -3.29 -19.71 -4.63
C ARG A 277 -1.86 -19.45 -4.19
N THR A 278 -1.24 -20.46 -3.60
CA THR A 278 0.19 -20.42 -3.24
C THR A 278 0.51 -19.28 -2.28
N LEU A 279 0.14 -19.47 -1.02
CA LEU A 279 0.53 -18.63 0.09
C LEU A 279 1.62 -19.34 0.88
N THR A 280 2.79 -18.74 1.03
CA THR A 280 3.94 -19.33 1.68
C THR A 280 4.41 -18.48 2.86
N PHE A 281 4.60 -19.13 4.00
CA PHE A 281 5.34 -18.61 5.15
C PHE A 281 6.64 -19.39 5.27
N GLU A 282 7.76 -18.71 5.09
CA GLU A 282 9.09 -19.30 5.11
C GLU A 282 9.90 -18.63 6.23
N ASN A 283 10.29 -19.42 7.24
CA ASN A 283 11.07 -18.93 8.37
C ASN A 283 10.48 -17.67 9.05
N CYS A 284 9.17 -17.61 9.21
CA CYS A 284 8.49 -16.51 9.90
C CYS A 284 8.28 -16.83 11.38
N ASP A 285 8.30 -15.81 12.23
CA ASP A 285 7.98 -15.97 13.65
C ASP A 285 6.95 -14.95 14.16
N TYR A 286 6.19 -15.37 15.16
CA TYR A 286 5.24 -14.56 15.91
C TYR A 286 5.61 -14.60 17.39
N ASN A 287 6.05 -13.48 17.96
CA ASN A 287 6.52 -13.37 19.35
C ASN A 287 7.57 -14.46 19.71
N GLY A 288 8.48 -14.76 18.78
CA GLY A 288 9.53 -15.76 18.95
C GLY A 288 9.08 -17.22 18.72
N LEU A 289 7.83 -17.43 18.34
CA LEU A 289 7.30 -18.76 17.98
C LEU A 289 7.27 -18.91 16.46
N LYS A 290 7.92 -19.95 15.93
CA LYS A 290 7.93 -20.21 14.48
C LYS A 290 6.51 -20.45 13.96
N ILE A 291 6.15 -19.76 12.88
CA ILE A 291 4.90 -19.99 12.16
C ILE A 291 5.07 -21.24 11.28
N SER A 292 4.62 -22.38 11.76
CA SER A 292 4.77 -23.69 11.11
C SER A 292 3.46 -24.39 10.75
N SER A 293 2.33 -23.77 11.09
CA SER A 293 0.99 -24.31 10.85
C SER A 293 -0.06 -23.21 11.00
N LEU A 294 -1.31 -23.53 10.69
CA LEU A 294 -2.47 -22.70 11.02
C LEU A 294 -2.78 -22.83 12.52
N ASP A 295 -2.12 -22.03 13.34
CA ASP A 295 -2.37 -21.98 14.77
C ASP A 295 -3.36 -20.84 15.09
N PRO A 296 -4.58 -21.15 15.57
CA PRO A 296 -5.60 -20.14 15.82
C PRO A 296 -5.26 -19.16 16.94
N SER A 297 -4.24 -19.43 17.75
CA SER A 297 -3.80 -18.53 18.81
C SER A 297 -3.17 -17.24 18.27
N PHE A 298 -2.61 -17.28 17.07
CA PHE A 298 -2.00 -16.11 16.44
C PHE A 298 -2.35 -15.93 14.95
N LEU A 299 -2.99 -16.93 14.31
CA LEU A 299 -3.36 -16.89 12.91
C LEU A 299 -4.85 -17.12 12.74
N ILE A 300 -5.61 -16.04 12.62
CA ILE A 300 -7.05 -16.09 12.44
C ILE A 300 -7.36 -16.40 10.98
N CYS A 301 -7.97 -17.55 10.75
CA CYS A 301 -8.33 -17.99 9.41
C CYS A 301 -9.84 -18.03 9.24
N THR A 302 -10.32 -17.38 8.18
CA THR A 302 -11.75 -17.39 7.85
C THR A 302 -11.94 -17.76 6.38
N ASN A 303 -12.99 -18.55 6.08
CA ASN A 303 -13.37 -18.98 4.73
C ASN A 303 -12.22 -19.58 3.91
N MET A 304 -11.53 -20.52 4.51
CA MET A 304 -10.34 -21.16 3.95
C MET A 304 -10.64 -22.12 2.78
N ASP A 305 -11.89 -22.40 2.45
CA ASP A 305 -12.28 -23.29 1.35
C ASP A 305 -11.75 -22.84 -0.01
N ASN A 306 -11.50 -21.54 -0.16
CA ASN A 306 -10.95 -20.93 -1.37
C ASN A 306 -9.42 -20.69 -1.30
N VAL A 307 -8.76 -21.15 -0.25
CA VAL A 307 -7.31 -21.04 -0.10
C VAL A 307 -6.66 -22.34 -0.52
N THR A 308 -5.84 -22.31 -1.55
CA THR A 308 -5.12 -23.48 -2.05
C THR A 308 -3.61 -23.24 -2.03
N GLY A 309 -2.83 -24.31 -1.81
CA GLY A 309 -1.36 -24.21 -1.85
C GLY A 309 -0.76 -23.42 -0.68
N LEU A 310 -1.38 -23.44 0.50
CA LEU A 310 -0.78 -22.89 1.72
C LEU A 310 0.42 -23.73 2.14
N LYS A 311 1.55 -23.07 2.41
CA LYS A 311 2.80 -23.71 2.77
C LYS A 311 3.44 -23.03 3.97
N PHE A 312 4.05 -23.84 4.83
CA PHE A 312 4.89 -23.43 5.96
C PHE A 312 6.24 -24.12 5.82
N GLN A 313 7.33 -23.34 5.82
CA GLN A 313 8.68 -23.86 5.59
C GLN A 313 9.68 -23.35 6.64
#